data_d1ab69d77bdb7cf830f780fc4ccd5245
#
_entry.id   d1ab69d77bdb7cf830f780fc4ccd5245
#
_cell.length_a   1.000
_cell.length_b   1.000
_cell.length_c   1.000
_cell.angle_alpha   90.00
_cell.angle_beta   90.00
_cell.angle_gamma   90.00
#
_symmetry.space_group_name_H-M   'P 1'
#
loop_
_entity.id
_entity.type
_entity.pdbx_description
1 polymer ?
#
loop_
_entity_poly.entity_id
_entity_poly.type
_entity_poly.pdbx_seq_one_letter_code
_entity_poly.pdbx_strand_id
1 'polypeptide(L)'
;RRRLEWRGEANDITVLDDFAHHPTAIAATLDALGAERTRGRLLAVIEPRSNTMKQGVHADRLATALAAADRAFVLADPALAWDVGAALAPLAGRATTAVDTDGLIEQIAATASPGDTVVVMSNGAFGGIHDRLLEAFRTRGAGA
;
A
#
# COMPACT_ATOMS: atom_id res chain seq x y z
N ARG A 1 2.71 7.18 -17.46
CA ARG A 1 2.60 5.83 -17.04
C ARG A 1 2.71 5.66 -15.56
N ARG A 2 1.99 4.74 -15.01
CA ARG A 2 1.90 4.50 -13.58
C ARG A 2 2.96 3.49 -13.12
N ARG A 3 4.24 3.83 -13.32
CA ARG A 3 5.38 3.01 -12.88
C ARG A 3 6.23 3.86 -11.95
N LEU A 4 6.01 3.69 -10.63
CA LEU A 4 6.69 4.46 -9.59
C LEU A 4 6.57 5.96 -9.81
N GLU A 5 5.37 6.38 -10.18
CA GLU A 5 5.10 7.78 -10.46
C GLU A 5 5.03 8.58 -9.17
N TRP A 6 5.81 9.66 -9.08
CA TRP A 6 5.78 10.54 -7.91
C TRP A 6 4.45 11.31 -7.91
N ARG A 7 3.71 11.22 -6.81
CA ARG A 7 2.41 11.89 -6.69
C ARG A 7 2.46 13.08 -5.74
N GLY A 8 3.43 13.14 -4.87
CA GLY A 8 3.56 14.28 -3.97
C GLY A 8 4.29 13.93 -2.70
N GLU A 9 4.44 14.96 -1.87
CA GLU A 9 5.08 14.84 -0.56
C GLU A 9 4.36 15.77 0.40
N ALA A 10 4.11 15.30 1.62
CA ALA A 10 3.52 16.11 2.68
C ALA A 10 4.09 15.62 4.00
N ASN A 11 4.48 16.55 4.88
CA ASN A 11 5.06 16.23 6.18
C ASN A 11 6.25 15.27 6.05
N ASP A 12 7.05 15.47 4.99
CA ASP A 12 8.23 14.64 4.67
C ASP A 12 7.87 13.17 4.43
N ILE A 13 6.66 12.90 3.97
CA ILE A 13 6.21 11.56 3.59
C ILE A 13 5.92 11.60 2.08
N THR A 14 6.61 10.75 1.33
CA THR A 14 6.48 10.69 -0.13
C THR A 14 5.39 9.70 -0.52
N VAL A 15 4.57 10.06 -1.49
CA VAL A 15 3.52 9.17 -2.03
C VAL A 15 3.84 8.89 -3.50
N LEU A 16 3.98 7.61 -3.81
CA LEU A 16 4.24 7.11 -5.16
C LEU A 16 3.05 6.29 -5.65
N ASP A 17 2.86 6.25 -6.95
CA ASP A 17 1.83 5.42 -7.58
C ASP A 17 2.49 4.42 -8.51
N ASP A 18 2.00 3.17 -8.50
CA ASP A 18 2.51 2.14 -9.38
C ASP A 18 1.37 1.25 -9.85
N PHE A 19 1.47 0.76 -11.08
CA PHE A 19 0.43 -0.07 -11.68
C PHE A 19 0.51 -1.54 -11.26
N ALA A 20 1.50 -1.92 -10.44
CA ALA A 20 1.65 -3.30 -10.01
C ALA A 20 0.40 -3.79 -9.28
N HIS A 21 -0.06 -4.98 -9.64
CA HIS A 21 -1.25 -5.57 -9.00
C HIS A 21 -1.18 -7.11 -8.94
N HIS A 22 -0.15 -7.71 -9.50
CA HIS A 22 0.11 -9.15 -9.37
C HIS A 22 1.31 -9.36 -8.45
N PRO A 23 1.39 -10.47 -7.72
CA PRO A 23 2.48 -10.68 -6.76
C PRO A 23 3.88 -10.49 -7.33
N THR A 24 4.15 -10.98 -8.53
CA THR A 24 5.48 -10.83 -9.14
C THR A 24 5.82 -9.36 -9.36
N ALA A 25 4.87 -8.58 -9.89
CA ALA A 25 5.07 -7.16 -10.14
C ALA A 25 5.19 -6.38 -8.82
N ILE A 26 4.38 -6.74 -7.82
CA ILE A 26 4.43 -6.12 -6.50
C ILE A 26 5.83 -6.33 -5.88
N ALA A 27 6.33 -7.56 -5.92
CA ALA A 27 7.64 -7.87 -5.36
C ALA A 27 8.73 -7.08 -6.08
N ALA A 28 8.67 -7.00 -7.42
CA ALA A 28 9.68 -6.28 -8.20
C ALA A 28 9.69 -4.78 -7.87
N THR A 29 8.50 -4.18 -7.73
CA THR A 29 8.38 -2.77 -7.37
C THR A 29 8.97 -2.50 -5.99
N LEU A 30 8.64 -3.34 -5.01
CA LEU A 30 9.14 -3.15 -3.65
C LEU A 30 10.64 -3.39 -3.55
N ASP A 31 11.17 -4.37 -4.29
CA ASP A 31 12.61 -4.61 -4.31
C ASP A 31 13.36 -3.41 -4.90
N ALA A 32 12.85 -2.85 -5.99
CA ALA A 32 13.47 -1.69 -6.61
C ALA A 32 13.49 -0.49 -5.67
N LEU A 33 12.37 -0.23 -4.97
CA LEU A 33 12.30 0.86 -4.01
C LEU A 33 13.20 0.62 -2.81
N GLY A 34 13.25 -0.60 -2.33
CA GLY A 34 14.11 -0.94 -1.20
C GLY A 34 15.58 -0.74 -1.50
N ALA A 35 16.00 -1.01 -2.74
CA ALA A 35 17.39 -0.85 -3.16
C ALA A 35 17.81 0.63 -3.23
N GLU A 36 16.86 1.52 -3.54
CA GLU A 36 17.17 2.95 -3.70
C GLU A 36 16.95 3.75 -2.43
N ARG A 37 16.17 3.25 -1.51
CA ARG A 37 15.75 4.00 -0.33
C ARG A 37 16.88 4.10 0.68
N THR A 38 17.12 5.30 1.17
CA THR A 38 18.20 5.57 2.12
C THR A 38 17.72 6.01 3.50
N ARG A 39 16.42 6.24 3.69
CA ARG A 39 15.89 6.68 4.98
C ARG A 39 14.43 6.27 5.11
N GLY A 40 13.96 6.22 6.35
CA GLY A 40 12.57 5.94 6.66
C GLY A 40 12.15 4.53 6.33
N ARG A 41 10.85 4.30 6.34
CA ARG A 41 10.27 2.99 6.07
C ARG A 41 9.57 2.99 4.71
N LEU A 42 9.40 1.80 4.16
CA LEU A 42 8.65 1.58 2.93
C LEU A 42 7.29 1.01 3.30
N LEU A 43 6.22 1.76 3.02
CA LEU A 43 4.86 1.37 3.32
C LEU A 43 4.15 1.04 2.01
N ALA A 44 3.71 -0.21 1.87
CA ALA A 44 3.01 -0.66 0.66
C ALA A 44 1.51 -0.61 0.87
N VAL A 45 0.78 -0.07 -0.10
CA VAL A 45 -0.68 0.06 -0.04
C VAL A 45 -1.26 -0.63 -1.28
N ILE A 46 -2.12 -1.63 -1.06
CA ILE A 46 -2.59 -2.51 -2.13
C ILE A 46 -4.11 -2.48 -2.23
N GLU A 47 -4.61 -2.33 -3.45
CA GLU A 47 -6.02 -2.55 -3.76
C GLU A 47 -6.15 -3.76 -4.69
N PRO A 48 -6.62 -4.91 -4.19
CA PRO A 48 -6.81 -6.09 -5.05
C PRO A 48 -8.02 -5.90 -5.97
N ARG A 49 -7.79 -5.38 -7.17
CA ARG A 49 -8.89 -5.05 -8.09
C ARG A 49 -8.93 -5.89 -9.36
N SER A 50 -7.83 -6.55 -9.74
CA SER A 50 -7.86 -7.39 -10.93
C SER A 50 -8.74 -8.61 -10.68
N ASN A 51 -9.29 -9.20 -11.73
CA ASN A 51 -10.14 -10.38 -11.58
C ASN A 51 -9.41 -11.53 -10.89
N THR A 52 -8.15 -11.76 -11.25
CA THR A 52 -7.38 -12.83 -10.64
C THR A 52 -7.18 -12.60 -9.15
N MET A 53 -6.89 -11.36 -8.75
CA MET A 53 -6.74 -11.03 -7.33
C MET A 53 -8.08 -11.13 -6.62
N LYS A 54 -9.17 -10.65 -7.23
CA LYS A 54 -10.49 -10.70 -6.61
C LYS A 54 -10.95 -12.15 -6.39
N GLN A 55 -10.52 -13.06 -7.25
CA GLN A 55 -10.88 -14.47 -7.14
C GLN A 55 -9.90 -15.27 -6.28
N GLY A 56 -8.84 -14.64 -5.80
CA GLY A 56 -7.88 -15.29 -4.93
C GLY A 56 -6.84 -16.16 -5.62
N VAL A 57 -6.71 -16.04 -6.95
CA VAL A 57 -5.80 -16.89 -7.71
C VAL A 57 -4.36 -16.78 -7.22
N HIS A 58 -3.94 -15.58 -6.79
CA HIS A 58 -2.57 -15.35 -6.33
C HIS A 58 -2.51 -15.03 -4.83
N ALA A 59 -3.59 -15.33 -4.09
CA ALA A 59 -3.67 -14.95 -2.69
C ALA A 59 -2.55 -15.58 -1.85
N ASP A 60 -2.19 -16.82 -2.17
CA ASP A 60 -1.17 -17.55 -1.42
C ASP A 60 0.24 -16.97 -1.59
N ARG A 61 0.45 -16.09 -2.58
CA ARG A 61 1.75 -15.48 -2.83
C ARG A 61 1.82 -14.01 -2.41
N LEU A 62 0.69 -13.46 -1.95
CA LEU A 62 0.63 -12.03 -1.66
C LEU A 62 1.55 -11.65 -0.50
N ALA A 63 1.57 -12.42 0.57
CA ALA A 63 2.42 -12.13 1.72
C ALA A 63 3.90 -12.11 1.33
N THR A 64 4.33 -13.11 0.54
CA THR A 64 5.71 -13.16 0.07
C THR A 64 6.05 -11.95 -0.78
N ALA A 65 5.12 -11.53 -1.65
CA ALA A 65 5.34 -10.38 -2.52
C ALA A 65 5.50 -9.10 -1.71
N LEU A 66 4.80 -8.97 -0.58
CA LEU A 66 4.83 -7.77 0.26
C LEU A 66 5.93 -7.79 1.30
N ALA A 67 6.70 -8.88 1.38
CA ALA A 67 7.66 -9.06 2.48
C ALA A 67 8.78 -8.01 2.49
N ALA A 68 9.10 -7.39 1.35
CA ALA A 68 10.14 -6.37 1.28
C ALA A 68 9.68 -5.01 1.82
N ALA A 69 8.39 -4.82 2.06
CA ALA A 69 7.90 -3.58 2.68
C ALA A 69 8.00 -3.69 4.20
N ASP A 70 8.25 -2.56 4.84
CA ASP A 70 8.27 -2.52 6.32
C ASP A 70 6.86 -2.70 6.89
N ARG A 71 5.86 -2.14 6.21
CA ARG A 71 4.45 -2.30 6.58
C ARG A 71 3.63 -2.42 5.29
N ALA A 72 2.54 -3.17 5.37
CA ALA A 72 1.63 -3.34 4.25
C ALA A 72 0.20 -3.02 4.70
N PHE A 73 -0.53 -2.31 3.85
CA PHE A 73 -1.92 -1.93 4.07
C PHE A 73 -2.73 -2.44 2.88
N VAL A 74 -3.67 -3.32 3.12
CA VAL A 74 -4.40 -3.99 2.05
C VAL A 74 -5.89 -3.77 2.20
N LEU A 75 -6.52 -3.28 1.15
CA LEU A 75 -7.98 -3.09 1.15
C LEU A 75 -8.65 -4.46 1.08
N ALA A 76 -9.38 -4.81 2.13
CA ALA A 76 -10.12 -6.07 2.23
C ALA A 76 -11.59 -5.80 1.89
N ASP A 77 -11.85 -5.46 0.64
CA ASP A 77 -13.20 -5.20 0.15
C ASP A 77 -14.06 -6.44 0.41
N PRO A 78 -15.25 -6.29 1.03
CA PRO A 78 -16.13 -7.44 1.27
C PRO A 78 -16.54 -8.17 -0.01
N ALA A 79 -16.42 -7.55 -1.17
CA ALA A 79 -16.74 -8.19 -2.45
C ALA A 79 -15.68 -9.20 -2.89
N LEU A 80 -14.50 -9.23 -2.24
CA LEU A 80 -13.47 -10.21 -2.57
C LEU A 80 -13.91 -11.60 -2.16
N ALA A 81 -13.60 -12.61 -3.01
CA ALA A 81 -14.03 -13.99 -2.79
C ALA A 81 -13.08 -14.76 -1.88
N TRP A 82 -12.02 -14.14 -1.37
CA TRP A 82 -11.00 -14.81 -0.57
C TRP A 82 -10.73 -14.01 0.71
N ASP A 83 -10.16 -14.70 1.69
CA ASP A 83 -9.89 -14.13 3.02
C ASP A 83 -8.54 -13.41 2.98
N VAL A 84 -8.58 -12.08 2.90
CA VAL A 84 -7.38 -11.25 2.83
C VAL A 84 -6.55 -11.40 4.11
N GLY A 85 -7.21 -11.41 5.26
CA GLY A 85 -6.50 -11.55 6.54
C GLY A 85 -5.72 -12.86 6.62
N ALA A 86 -6.32 -13.95 6.17
CA ALA A 86 -5.64 -15.25 6.16
C ALA A 86 -4.46 -15.22 5.21
N ALA A 87 -4.61 -14.60 4.03
CA ALA A 87 -3.51 -14.51 3.05
C ALA A 87 -2.33 -13.71 3.59
N LEU A 88 -2.57 -12.75 4.46
CA LEU A 88 -1.54 -11.88 5.00
C LEU A 88 -0.97 -12.37 6.34
N ALA A 89 -1.50 -13.47 6.87
CA ALA A 89 -1.07 -13.99 8.18
C ALA A 89 0.45 -14.14 8.32
N PRO A 90 1.19 -14.58 7.27
CA PRO A 90 2.66 -14.69 7.40
C PRO A 90 3.37 -13.38 7.68
N LEU A 91 2.75 -12.23 7.40
CA LEU A 91 3.35 -10.92 7.70
C LEU A 91 3.10 -10.49 9.15
N ALA A 92 2.23 -11.18 9.85
CA ALA A 92 1.91 -10.91 11.26
C ALA A 92 1.54 -9.42 11.46
N GLY A 93 2.12 -8.76 12.44
CA GLY A 93 1.80 -7.37 12.74
C GLY A 93 2.24 -6.35 11.72
N ARG A 94 2.97 -6.76 10.68
CA ARG A 94 3.41 -5.83 9.64
C ARG A 94 2.32 -5.57 8.59
N ALA A 95 1.25 -6.34 8.59
CA ALA A 95 0.14 -6.16 7.66
C ALA A 95 -1.11 -5.65 8.38
N THR A 96 -1.79 -4.72 7.76
CA THR A 96 -3.02 -4.12 8.26
C THR A 96 -4.06 -4.15 7.15
N THR A 97 -5.30 -4.45 7.48
CA THR A 97 -6.40 -4.44 6.51
C THR A 97 -7.47 -3.47 6.94
N ALA A 98 -8.24 -2.99 5.97
CA ALA A 98 -9.44 -2.20 6.23
C ALA A 98 -10.47 -2.58 5.19
N VAL A 99 -11.75 -2.45 5.52
CA VAL A 99 -12.85 -2.85 4.64
C VAL A 99 -13.20 -1.78 3.62
N ASP A 100 -12.74 -0.55 3.84
CA ASP A 100 -12.99 0.54 2.92
C ASP A 100 -11.78 1.49 2.86
N THR A 101 -11.81 2.39 1.88
CA THR A 101 -10.71 3.31 1.65
C THR A 101 -10.53 4.29 2.81
N ASP A 102 -11.63 4.76 3.40
CA ASP A 102 -11.56 5.69 4.53
C ASP A 102 -10.80 5.09 5.71
N GLY A 103 -11.13 3.86 6.07
CA GLY A 103 -10.44 3.17 7.15
C GLY A 103 -8.97 2.92 6.85
N LEU A 104 -8.67 2.60 5.59
CA LEU A 104 -7.29 2.36 5.18
C LEU A 104 -6.47 3.65 5.31
N ILE A 105 -7.00 4.78 4.84
CA ILE A 105 -6.33 6.08 4.96
C ILE A 105 -6.06 6.42 6.41
N GLU A 106 -7.04 6.21 7.30
CA GLU A 106 -6.87 6.46 8.72
C GLU A 106 -5.68 5.67 9.29
N GLN A 107 -5.61 4.40 8.96
CA GLN A 107 -4.54 3.53 9.46
C GLN A 107 -3.17 3.92 8.92
N ILE A 108 -3.10 4.27 7.64
CA ILE A 108 -1.85 4.71 7.04
C ILE A 108 -1.39 6.01 7.67
N ALA A 109 -2.29 6.97 7.84
CA ALA A 109 -1.96 8.26 8.44
C ALA A 109 -1.50 8.12 9.90
N ALA A 110 -2.07 7.16 10.62
CA ALA A 110 -1.66 6.89 12.01
C ALA A 110 -0.29 6.23 12.09
N THR A 111 0.15 5.55 11.03
CA THR A 111 1.39 4.78 11.03
C THR A 111 2.57 5.54 10.42
N ALA A 112 2.33 6.28 9.33
CA ALA A 112 3.40 6.93 8.58
C ALA A 112 4.09 8.01 9.40
N SER A 113 5.40 8.13 9.22
CA SER A 113 6.24 9.11 9.91
C SER A 113 7.10 9.85 8.89
N PRO A 114 7.56 11.07 9.22
CA PRO A 114 8.47 11.78 8.33
C PRO A 114 9.66 10.91 7.92
N GLY A 115 9.97 10.92 6.64
CA GLY A 115 11.01 10.10 6.06
C GLY A 115 10.48 8.85 5.36
N ASP A 116 9.24 8.47 5.62
CA ASP A 116 8.65 7.27 5.01
C ASP A 116 8.27 7.48 3.56
N THR A 117 8.26 6.39 2.81
CA THR A 117 7.76 6.36 1.44
C THR A 117 6.55 5.44 1.39
N VAL A 118 5.45 5.96 0.85
CA VAL A 118 4.21 5.20 0.65
C VAL A 118 4.09 4.90 -0.84
N VAL A 119 4.01 3.63 -1.21
CA VAL A 119 3.77 3.25 -2.60
C VAL A 119 2.39 2.62 -2.71
N VAL A 120 1.53 3.26 -3.52
CA VAL A 120 0.17 2.80 -3.75
C VAL A 120 0.18 1.97 -5.03
N MET A 121 -0.22 0.70 -4.91
CA MET A 121 -0.20 -0.24 -6.03
C MET A 121 -1.61 -0.69 -6.36
N SER A 122 -2.07 -0.34 -7.55
CA SER A 122 -3.42 -0.63 -7.99
C SER A 122 -3.48 -0.51 -9.51
N ASN A 123 -4.36 -1.26 -10.16
CA ASN A 123 -4.61 -1.07 -11.58
C ASN A 123 -5.84 -0.20 -11.83
N GLY A 124 -6.35 0.46 -10.81
CA GLY A 124 -7.52 1.35 -10.91
C GLY A 124 -7.23 2.70 -10.26
N ALA A 125 -8.28 3.47 -10.03
CA ALA A 125 -8.17 4.81 -9.46
C ALA A 125 -8.01 4.80 -7.93
N PHE A 126 -8.39 3.74 -7.28
CA PHE A 126 -8.28 3.55 -5.83
C PHE A 126 -8.91 4.75 -5.06
N GLY A 127 -10.10 5.20 -5.54
CA GLY A 127 -10.84 6.25 -4.85
C GLY A 127 -10.08 7.55 -4.63
N GLY A 128 -9.09 7.85 -5.45
CA GLY A 128 -8.29 9.07 -5.28
C GLY A 128 -7.43 9.06 -4.02
N ILE A 129 -7.03 7.88 -3.58
CA ILE A 129 -6.33 7.71 -2.30
C ILE A 129 -5.06 8.56 -2.18
N HIS A 130 -4.37 8.81 -3.30
CA HIS A 130 -3.09 9.54 -3.28
C HIS A 130 -3.25 10.94 -2.69
N ASP A 131 -4.19 11.71 -3.24
CA ASP A 131 -4.41 13.08 -2.77
C ASP A 131 -4.97 13.08 -1.34
N ARG A 132 -5.79 12.10 -1.02
CA ARG A 132 -6.37 11.98 0.31
C ARG A 132 -5.30 11.65 1.35
N LEU A 133 -4.33 10.82 0.99
CA LEU A 133 -3.20 10.53 1.87
C LEU A 133 -2.35 11.77 2.10
N LEU A 134 -2.05 12.50 1.03
CA LEU A 134 -1.26 13.73 1.16
C LEU A 134 -1.95 14.73 2.07
N GLU A 135 -3.27 14.87 1.93
CA GLU A 135 -4.02 15.77 2.80
C GLU A 135 -3.99 15.30 4.26
N ALA A 136 -4.13 13.99 4.47
CA ALA A 136 -4.08 13.44 5.83
C ALA A 136 -2.71 13.67 6.48
N PHE A 137 -1.62 13.52 5.71
CA PHE A 137 -0.28 13.75 6.23
C PHE A 137 -0.05 15.22 6.55
N ARG A 138 -0.58 16.12 5.72
CA ARG A 138 -0.49 17.57 5.96
C ARG A 138 -1.19 17.94 7.25
N THR A 139 -2.38 17.42 7.44
CA THR A 139 -3.19 17.73 8.63
C THR A 139 -2.51 17.24 9.90
N ARG A 140 -1.95 16.03 9.89
CA ARG A 140 -1.25 15.51 11.05
C ARG A 140 0.01 16.31 11.35
N GLY A 141 0.76 16.69 10.31
CA GLY A 141 1.94 17.52 10.48
C GLY A 141 1.61 18.88 11.09
N ALA A 142 0.50 19.48 10.67
CA ALA A 142 0.07 20.76 11.21
C ALA A 142 -0.40 20.65 12.66
N GLY A 143 -0.94 19.47 13.03
CA GLY A 143 -1.40 19.23 14.40
C GLY A 143 -0.30 18.83 15.36
N ALA A 144 0.88 18.51 14.84
CA ALA A 144 2.02 18.14 15.69
C ALA A 144 2.80 19.36 16.23
#